data_5bd07eb8a56a777a74fd196229b9b52a
#
_entry.id   5bd07eb8a56a777a74fd196229b9b52a
#
_cell.length_a   1.000
_cell.length_b   1.000
_cell.length_c   1.000
_cell.angle_alpha   90.00
_cell.angle_beta   90.00
_cell.angle_gamma   90.00
#
_symmetry.space_group_name_H-M   'P 1'
#
loop_
_entity.id
_entity.type
_entity.pdbx_description
1 polymer ?
#
loop_
_entity_poly.entity_id
_entity_poly.type
_entity_poly.pdbx_seq_one_letter_code
_entity_poly.pdbx_strand_id
1 'polypeptide(L)'
;VMVATNAFGMGIDKPDVRMVIHIDCPDSLEAYFQEAGRAGRDGNKAYAVLLYDAADERKLRKRIDDTFPDKEQIKDIYEHLAYFFQIGVESGRGKTFEFDIEKFSYIYKYFPTKVDAALRILERCGYIHYEDNPDGKARLMFNLERNDLYQLENLHANEDEVITTLLRIYGGLFTDFVYIDESLVAHHAGMSIQQVYFALKNLAARHIIKFIPRRKIPYITYLRDRIDGEKVIITPEAYEERKEQFEKRIESMIGYATTDYICRSRQLLRYFGESTQEDCHQCDVCLEHKDHDSVGKQMYEKAMEQIMALLKDGEKHFVTELQNFQLPSRQVSNALEALVAENKVHIDGAYFFALAED
;
A
#
# COMPACT_ATOMS: atom_id res chain seq x y z
N VAL A 1 6.92 -24.81 -8.87
CA VAL A 1 6.28 -23.51 -9.20
C VAL A 1 5.46 -23.09 -8.00
N MET A 2 5.59 -21.83 -7.60
CA MET A 2 4.81 -21.23 -6.54
C MET A 2 4.06 -20.01 -7.13
N VAL A 3 2.77 -19.90 -6.83
CA VAL A 3 1.96 -18.73 -7.18
C VAL A 3 1.62 -18.03 -5.87
N ALA A 4 1.86 -16.74 -5.81
CA ALA A 4 1.70 -15.98 -4.58
C ALA A 4 1.27 -14.53 -4.87
N THR A 5 0.68 -13.89 -3.88
CA THR A 5 0.46 -12.44 -3.85
C THR A 5 1.64 -11.75 -3.15
N ASN A 6 1.70 -10.42 -3.23
CA ASN A 6 2.75 -9.59 -2.58
C ASN A 6 2.93 -9.92 -1.10
N ALA A 7 1.85 -10.23 -0.38
CA ALA A 7 1.90 -10.57 1.05
C ALA A 7 2.70 -11.83 1.36
N PHE A 8 2.70 -12.80 0.45
CA PHE A 8 3.47 -14.05 0.61
C PHE A 8 4.96 -13.85 0.36
N GLY A 9 5.33 -12.80 -0.35
CA GLY A 9 6.71 -12.50 -0.69
C GLY A 9 7.60 -12.10 0.50
N MET A 10 7.05 -11.62 1.60
CA MET A 10 7.83 -11.22 2.78
C MET A 10 8.34 -12.45 3.53
N GLY A 11 9.67 -12.57 3.68
CA GLY A 11 10.30 -13.63 4.47
C GLY A 11 10.73 -14.90 3.69
N ILE A 12 10.54 -14.97 2.36
CA ILE A 12 11.10 -16.07 1.59
C ILE A 12 12.57 -15.78 1.26
N ASP A 13 13.44 -16.57 1.83
CA ASP A 13 14.88 -16.51 1.58
C ASP A 13 15.37 -17.82 0.93
N LYS A 14 14.85 -18.10 -0.27
CA LYS A 14 15.29 -19.23 -1.09
C LYS A 14 16.35 -18.75 -2.09
N PRO A 15 17.60 -19.23 -2.00
CA PRO A 15 18.69 -18.70 -2.81
C PRO A 15 18.61 -19.10 -4.29
N ASP A 16 18.05 -20.27 -4.59
CA ASP A 16 18.04 -20.89 -5.90
C ASP A 16 16.79 -20.63 -6.74
N VAL A 17 16.11 -19.51 -6.54
CA VAL A 17 15.00 -19.09 -7.40
C VAL A 17 15.53 -18.75 -8.78
N ARG A 18 15.10 -19.48 -9.81
CA ARG A 18 15.58 -19.30 -11.19
C ARG A 18 14.74 -18.33 -12.00
N MET A 19 13.48 -18.11 -11.60
CA MET A 19 12.58 -17.25 -12.35
C MET A 19 11.55 -16.61 -11.42
N VAL A 20 11.34 -15.31 -11.57
CA VAL A 20 10.23 -14.55 -11.00
C VAL A 20 9.43 -13.98 -12.15
N ILE A 21 8.13 -14.25 -12.17
CA ILE A 21 7.21 -13.76 -13.21
C ILE A 21 6.14 -12.94 -12.56
N HIS A 22 6.02 -11.68 -12.96
CA HIS A 22 4.91 -10.79 -12.61
C HIS A 22 3.83 -10.92 -13.68
N ILE A 23 2.67 -11.43 -13.29
CA ILE A 23 1.48 -11.56 -14.15
C ILE A 23 0.69 -10.26 -14.13
N ASP A 24 0.59 -9.63 -12.94
CA ASP A 24 0.05 -8.29 -12.75
C ASP A 24 1.21 -7.30 -12.54
N CYS A 25 1.13 -6.14 -13.16
CA CYS A 25 2.13 -5.10 -12.99
C CYS A 25 2.08 -4.51 -11.58
N PRO A 26 3.19 -4.51 -10.83
CA PRO A 26 3.30 -3.80 -9.56
C PRO A 26 3.02 -2.30 -9.73
N ASP A 27 2.61 -1.62 -8.66
CA ASP A 27 2.30 -0.20 -8.68
C ASP A 27 3.52 0.71 -8.41
N SER A 28 4.69 0.12 -8.22
CA SER A 28 5.92 0.86 -8.03
C SER A 28 7.16 0.04 -8.38
N LEU A 29 8.25 0.72 -8.72
CA LEU A 29 9.55 0.08 -8.99
C LEU A 29 10.16 -0.53 -7.72
N GLU A 30 9.86 0.01 -6.54
CA GLU A 30 10.30 -0.55 -5.27
C GLU A 30 9.71 -1.95 -5.05
N ALA A 31 8.39 -2.08 -5.27
CA ALA A 31 7.71 -3.38 -5.16
C ALA A 31 8.26 -4.36 -6.20
N TYR A 32 8.36 -3.92 -7.46
CA TYR A 32 8.96 -4.73 -8.52
C TYR A 32 10.37 -5.19 -8.17
N PHE A 33 11.25 -4.29 -7.76
CA PHE A 33 12.64 -4.61 -7.42
C PHE A 33 12.74 -5.58 -6.23
N GLN A 34 11.92 -5.38 -5.20
CA GLN A 34 11.87 -6.25 -4.03
C GLN A 34 11.44 -7.68 -4.40
N GLU A 35 10.51 -7.82 -5.31
CA GLU A 35 9.98 -9.10 -5.77
C GLU A 35 10.91 -9.76 -6.79
N ALA A 36 11.34 -9.04 -7.81
CA ALA A 36 12.27 -9.47 -8.83
C ALA A 36 13.63 -9.87 -8.25
N GLY A 37 14.13 -9.13 -7.25
CA GLY A 37 15.39 -9.38 -6.55
C GLY A 37 15.43 -10.67 -5.72
N ARG A 38 14.36 -11.46 -5.71
CA ARG A 38 14.37 -12.83 -5.16
C ARG A 38 15.01 -13.84 -6.10
N ALA A 39 15.08 -13.53 -7.39
CA ALA A 39 15.70 -14.38 -8.38
C ALA A 39 17.24 -14.30 -8.30
N GLY A 40 17.92 -15.45 -8.30
CA GLY A 40 19.37 -15.57 -8.43
C GLY A 40 20.18 -15.09 -7.22
N ARG A 41 19.66 -15.18 -6.01
CA ARG A 41 20.41 -14.80 -4.77
C ARG A 41 21.69 -15.61 -4.56
N ASP A 42 21.78 -16.78 -5.15
CA ASP A 42 22.98 -17.63 -5.12
C ASP A 42 24.05 -17.22 -6.16
N GLY A 43 23.84 -16.09 -6.87
CA GLY A 43 24.75 -15.61 -7.91
C GLY A 43 24.63 -16.33 -9.27
N ASN A 44 23.79 -17.34 -9.38
CA ASN A 44 23.59 -18.04 -10.64
C ASN A 44 22.55 -17.31 -11.51
N LYS A 45 22.62 -17.57 -12.83
CA LYS A 45 21.71 -16.97 -13.80
C LYS A 45 20.25 -17.22 -13.44
N ALA A 46 19.48 -16.16 -13.39
CA ALA A 46 18.05 -16.16 -13.11
C ALA A 46 17.34 -15.09 -13.95
N TYR A 47 16.02 -15.19 -14.04
CA TYR A 47 15.22 -14.29 -14.86
C TYR A 47 14.13 -13.62 -14.04
N ALA A 48 13.99 -12.31 -14.23
CA ALA A 48 12.84 -11.53 -13.77
C ALA A 48 12.04 -11.15 -15.03
N VAL A 49 10.79 -11.58 -15.08
CA VAL A 49 9.89 -11.35 -16.23
C VAL A 49 8.69 -10.55 -15.76
N LEU A 50 8.42 -9.46 -16.44
CA LEU A 50 7.21 -8.66 -16.28
C LEU A 50 6.34 -8.83 -17.52
N LEU A 51 5.14 -9.37 -17.36
CA LEU A 51 4.13 -9.37 -18.40
C LEU A 51 3.37 -8.05 -18.29
N TYR A 52 3.39 -7.26 -19.37
CA TYR A 52 2.81 -5.93 -19.38
C TYR A 52 2.07 -5.65 -20.67
N ASP A 53 0.88 -5.08 -20.60
CA ASP A 53 0.10 -4.66 -21.74
C ASP A 53 -0.62 -3.31 -21.48
N ALA A 54 -1.32 -2.79 -22.50
CA ALA A 54 -2.08 -1.55 -22.41
C ALA A 54 -3.24 -1.60 -21.39
N ALA A 55 -3.69 -2.80 -20.98
CA ALA A 55 -4.69 -2.92 -19.93
C ALA A 55 -4.06 -2.67 -18.55
N ASP A 56 -2.79 -3.03 -18.36
CA ASP A 56 -2.08 -2.78 -17.10
C ASP A 56 -1.85 -1.29 -16.89
N GLU A 57 -1.49 -0.54 -17.92
CA GLU A 57 -1.40 0.92 -17.83
C GLU A 57 -2.72 1.53 -17.36
N ARG A 58 -3.84 1.14 -17.99
CA ARG A 58 -5.16 1.62 -17.60
C ARG A 58 -5.52 1.26 -16.16
N LYS A 59 -5.17 0.04 -15.70
CA LYS A 59 -5.37 -0.39 -14.31
C LYS A 59 -4.54 0.45 -13.35
N LEU A 60 -3.26 0.69 -13.66
CA LEU A 60 -2.36 1.50 -12.84
C LEU A 60 -2.86 2.95 -12.71
N ARG A 61 -3.23 3.59 -13.82
CA ARG A 61 -3.79 4.96 -13.80
C ARG A 61 -5.10 5.01 -13.01
N LYS A 62 -5.98 4.02 -13.17
CA LYS A 62 -7.23 3.93 -12.39
C LYS A 62 -6.97 3.82 -10.89
N ARG A 63 -5.89 3.16 -10.46
CA ARG A 63 -5.52 3.08 -9.03
C ARG A 63 -5.29 4.46 -8.41
N ILE A 64 -4.82 5.44 -9.18
CA ILE A 64 -4.66 6.82 -8.72
C ILE A 64 -6.02 7.39 -8.32
N ASP A 65 -7.02 7.28 -9.21
CA ASP A 65 -8.37 7.80 -8.99
C ASP A 65 -9.10 7.03 -7.86
N ASP A 66 -8.84 5.73 -7.73
CA ASP A 66 -9.43 4.91 -6.67
C ASP A 66 -8.80 5.19 -5.30
N THR A 67 -7.49 5.54 -5.26
CA THR A 67 -6.76 5.83 -4.02
C THR A 67 -6.94 7.28 -3.56
N PHE A 68 -7.15 8.20 -4.50
CA PHE A 68 -7.34 9.63 -4.24
C PHE A 68 -8.64 10.14 -4.86
N PRO A 69 -9.79 9.80 -4.24
CA PRO A 69 -11.09 10.37 -4.65
C PRO A 69 -11.06 11.89 -4.60
N ASP A 70 -11.90 12.55 -5.42
CA ASP A 70 -12.00 14.00 -5.39
C ASP A 70 -12.34 14.52 -4.00
N LYS A 71 -11.80 15.70 -3.64
CA LYS A 71 -11.98 16.29 -2.30
C LYS A 71 -13.45 16.49 -1.95
N GLU A 72 -14.30 16.84 -2.91
CA GLU A 72 -15.72 16.96 -2.69
C GLU A 72 -16.35 15.60 -2.35
N GLN A 73 -15.96 14.54 -3.05
CA GLN A 73 -16.42 13.19 -2.71
C GLN A 73 -15.99 12.75 -1.30
N ILE A 74 -14.79 13.14 -0.86
CA ILE A 74 -14.32 12.85 0.51
C ILE A 74 -15.18 13.58 1.55
N LYS A 75 -15.53 14.84 1.30
CA LYS A 75 -16.41 15.63 2.16
C LYS A 75 -17.82 15.05 2.22
N ASP A 76 -18.35 14.63 1.06
CA ASP A 76 -19.66 13.97 0.97
C ASP A 76 -19.68 12.66 1.77
N ILE A 77 -18.61 11.86 1.67
CA ILE A 77 -18.48 10.61 2.44
C ILE A 77 -18.45 10.92 3.95
N TYR A 78 -17.73 11.96 4.38
CA TYR A 78 -17.72 12.38 5.79
C TYR A 78 -19.12 12.78 6.28
N GLU A 79 -19.85 13.55 5.48
CA GLU A 79 -21.22 13.97 5.81
C GLU A 79 -22.17 12.76 5.87
N HIS A 80 -22.08 11.84 4.91
CA HIS A 80 -22.87 10.63 4.89
C HIS A 80 -22.54 9.66 6.03
N LEU A 81 -21.28 9.61 6.49
CA LEU A 81 -20.93 8.86 7.71
C LEU A 81 -21.67 9.38 8.93
N ALA A 82 -21.77 10.70 9.05
CA ALA A 82 -22.48 11.31 10.16
C ALA A 82 -23.99 10.99 10.11
N TYR A 83 -24.60 10.97 8.93
CA TYR A 83 -25.98 10.53 8.77
C TYR A 83 -26.15 9.04 9.06
N PHE A 84 -25.24 8.21 8.56
CA PHE A 84 -25.27 6.77 8.79
C PHE A 84 -25.21 6.41 10.28
N PHE A 85 -24.41 7.12 11.05
CA PHE A 85 -24.28 6.92 12.51
C PHE A 85 -25.22 7.81 13.34
N GLN A 86 -26.04 8.64 12.69
CA GLN A 86 -26.98 9.56 13.33
C GLN A 86 -26.29 10.53 14.33
N ILE A 87 -25.14 11.08 13.93
CA ILE A 87 -24.38 12.04 14.74
C ILE A 87 -24.82 13.46 14.40
N GLY A 88 -25.23 14.22 15.43
CA GLY A 88 -25.55 15.63 15.29
C GLY A 88 -24.29 16.49 15.14
N VAL A 89 -24.42 17.68 14.53
CA VAL A 89 -23.36 18.69 14.47
C VAL A 89 -22.90 19.05 15.89
N GLU A 90 -21.63 19.35 16.08
CA GLU A 90 -21.00 19.67 17.36
C GLU A 90 -21.12 18.53 18.40
N SER A 91 -21.17 17.28 17.93
CA SER A 91 -21.20 16.10 18.79
C SER A 91 -20.42 14.93 18.16
N GLY A 92 -20.19 13.87 18.93
CA GLY A 92 -19.62 12.63 18.41
C GLY A 92 -18.19 12.35 18.82
N ARG A 93 -17.45 13.33 19.34
CA ARG A 93 -16.06 13.11 19.79
C ARG A 93 -15.94 11.93 20.75
N GLY A 94 -15.00 11.04 20.46
CA GLY A 94 -14.73 9.83 21.25
C GLY A 94 -15.73 8.70 21.09
N LYS A 95 -16.80 8.88 20.31
CA LYS A 95 -17.75 7.80 20.00
C LYS A 95 -17.18 6.86 18.95
N THR A 96 -17.37 5.57 19.18
CA THR A 96 -16.92 4.48 18.29
C THR A 96 -18.14 3.73 17.77
N PHE A 97 -18.15 3.47 16.47
CA PHE A 97 -19.24 2.79 15.76
C PHE A 97 -18.69 1.62 14.97
N GLU A 98 -19.41 0.52 14.94
CA GLU A 98 -19.16 -0.57 13.98
C GLU A 98 -19.49 -0.07 12.58
N PHE A 99 -18.60 -0.38 11.62
CA PHE A 99 -18.70 0.12 10.27
C PHE A 99 -18.70 -1.02 9.25
N ASP A 100 -19.80 -1.14 8.55
CA ASP A 100 -19.96 -2.05 7.41
C ASP A 100 -19.83 -1.24 6.12
N ILE A 101 -18.65 -1.31 5.48
CA ILE A 101 -18.33 -0.56 4.27
C ILE A 101 -19.23 -0.95 3.09
N GLU A 102 -19.59 -2.23 2.96
CA GLU A 102 -20.46 -2.71 1.88
C GLU A 102 -21.87 -2.14 2.03
N LYS A 103 -22.42 -2.18 3.24
CA LYS A 103 -23.73 -1.61 3.55
C LYS A 103 -23.74 -0.09 3.33
N PHE A 104 -22.71 0.61 3.80
CA PHE A 104 -22.58 2.05 3.60
C PHE A 104 -22.52 2.40 2.11
N SER A 105 -21.65 1.71 1.38
CA SER A 105 -21.46 1.91 -0.06
C SER A 105 -22.73 1.64 -0.85
N TYR A 106 -23.50 0.62 -0.49
CA TYR A 106 -24.78 0.31 -1.11
C TYR A 106 -25.83 1.41 -0.89
N ILE A 107 -25.93 1.92 0.35
CA ILE A 107 -26.91 2.95 0.71
C ILE A 107 -26.64 4.26 -0.04
N TYR A 108 -25.38 4.71 -0.04
CA TYR A 108 -24.99 5.99 -0.61
C TYR A 108 -24.43 5.90 -2.04
N LYS A 109 -24.45 4.70 -2.63
CA LYS A 109 -24.02 4.40 -4.01
C LYS A 109 -22.58 4.81 -4.31
N TYR A 110 -21.70 4.53 -3.39
CA TYR A 110 -20.26 4.65 -3.57
C TYR A 110 -19.62 3.31 -3.93
N PHE A 111 -18.43 3.35 -4.51
CA PHE A 111 -17.56 2.19 -4.60
C PHE A 111 -16.83 1.97 -3.27
N PRO A 112 -16.82 0.75 -2.70
CA PRO A 112 -16.15 0.46 -1.42
C PRO A 112 -14.69 0.90 -1.38
N THR A 113 -13.94 0.74 -2.48
CA THR A 113 -12.55 1.18 -2.61
C THR A 113 -12.39 2.69 -2.41
N LYS A 114 -13.31 3.49 -2.97
CA LYS A 114 -13.30 4.95 -2.79
C LYS A 114 -13.70 5.38 -1.38
N VAL A 115 -14.61 4.63 -0.76
CA VAL A 115 -14.96 4.86 0.65
C VAL A 115 -13.76 4.58 1.56
N ASP A 116 -13.09 3.43 1.39
CA ASP A 116 -11.88 3.10 2.15
C ASP A 116 -10.80 4.18 2.00
N ALA A 117 -10.53 4.60 0.76
CA ALA A 117 -9.57 5.66 0.48
C ALA A 117 -9.94 6.99 1.17
N ALA A 118 -11.20 7.40 1.10
CA ALA A 118 -11.69 8.61 1.76
C ALA A 118 -11.55 8.52 3.28
N LEU A 119 -11.88 7.38 3.89
CA LEU A 119 -11.72 7.16 5.33
C LEU A 119 -10.26 7.30 5.77
N ARG A 120 -9.33 6.73 5.02
CA ARG A 120 -7.88 6.85 5.29
C ARG A 120 -7.38 8.29 5.17
N ILE A 121 -7.93 9.07 4.24
CA ILE A 121 -7.60 10.49 4.10
C ILE A 121 -8.18 11.28 5.28
N LEU A 122 -9.43 11.05 5.66
CA LEU A 122 -10.07 11.68 6.82
C LEU A 122 -9.36 11.34 8.14
N GLU A 123 -8.86 10.12 8.27
CA GLU A 123 -8.03 9.70 9.40
C GLU A 123 -6.73 10.51 9.47
N ARG A 124 -6.01 10.64 8.36
CA ARG A 124 -4.78 11.45 8.28
C ARG A 124 -5.03 12.92 8.60
N CYS A 125 -6.20 13.43 8.23
CA CYS A 125 -6.63 14.78 8.60
C CYS A 125 -7.09 14.89 10.07
N GLY A 126 -7.13 13.78 10.82
CA GLY A 126 -7.46 13.74 12.25
C GLY A 126 -8.94 13.95 12.55
N TYR A 127 -9.84 13.62 11.64
CA TYR A 127 -11.29 13.65 11.88
C TYR A 127 -11.80 12.39 12.52
N ILE A 128 -11.30 11.25 12.06
CA ILE A 128 -11.70 9.92 12.51
C ILE A 128 -10.46 9.05 12.75
N HIS A 129 -10.64 7.97 13.47
CA HIS A 129 -9.75 6.81 13.47
C HIS A 129 -10.51 5.64 12.85
N TYR A 130 -9.94 5.05 11.81
CA TYR A 130 -10.53 3.97 11.04
C TYR A 130 -9.72 2.67 11.21
N GLU A 131 -10.28 1.73 11.94
CA GLU A 131 -9.71 0.40 12.11
C GLU A 131 -10.39 -0.58 11.15
N ASP A 132 -9.74 -0.86 10.02
CA ASP A 132 -10.23 -1.72 8.95
C ASP A 132 -9.84 -3.18 9.13
N ASN A 133 -8.76 -3.42 9.89
CA ASN A 133 -8.28 -4.77 10.12
C ASN A 133 -8.61 -5.23 11.55
N PRO A 134 -9.72 -5.97 11.73
CA PRO A 134 -10.13 -6.49 13.04
C PRO A 134 -9.27 -7.66 13.53
N ASP A 135 -8.05 -7.84 13.01
CA ASP A 135 -7.06 -8.79 13.53
C ASP A 135 -6.48 -8.38 14.88
N GLY A 136 -7.10 -7.41 15.53
CA GLY A 136 -6.88 -7.14 16.94
C GLY A 136 -7.15 -8.42 17.71
N LYS A 137 -6.07 -9.10 18.18
CA LYS A 137 -6.19 -10.25 19.08
C LYS A 137 -7.10 -9.86 20.23
N ALA A 138 -7.95 -10.78 20.68
CA ALA A 138 -8.69 -10.59 21.90
C ALA A 138 -7.71 -10.23 23.03
N ARG A 139 -8.13 -9.40 23.96
CA ARG A 139 -7.31 -9.04 25.13
C ARG A 139 -8.10 -9.09 26.40
N LEU A 140 -7.46 -9.49 27.45
CA LEU A 140 -8.07 -9.53 28.76
C LEU A 140 -7.08 -9.18 29.88
N MET A 141 -7.64 -8.78 31.01
CA MET A 141 -6.94 -8.70 32.30
C MET A 141 -7.86 -9.19 33.42
N PHE A 142 -7.27 -9.71 34.47
CA PHE A 142 -8.06 -10.07 35.70
C PHE A 142 -8.37 -8.79 36.49
N ASN A 143 -9.61 -8.73 37.00
CA ASN A 143 -10.05 -7.69 37.94
C ASN A 143 -9.74 -8.04 39.41
N LEU A 144 -9.41 -9.29 39.66
CA LEU A 144 -9.17 -9.86 40.98
C LEU A 144 -7.68 -10.03 41.21
N GLU A 145 -7.25 -10.02 42.48
CA GLU A 145 -5.90 -10.44 42.83
C GLU A 145 -5.73 -11.96 42.68
N ARG A 146 -4.48 -12.41 42.52
CA ARG A 146 -4.18 -13.81 42.29
C ARG A 146 -4.68 -14.73 43.38
N ASN A 147 -4.71 -14.25 44.63
CA ASN A 147 -5.18 -15.04 45.79
C ASN A 147 -6.71 -15.19 45.81
N ASP A 148 -7.45 -14.22 45.29
CA ASP A 148 -8.90 -14.25 45.27
C ASP A 148 -9.44 -15.28 44.25
N LEU A 149 -8.66 -15.63 43.23
CA LEU A 149 -9.04 -16.66 42.26
C LEU A 149 -9.23 -18.02 42.89
N TYR A 150 -8.48 -18.35 43.96
CA TYR A 150 -8.63 -19.62 44.69
C TYR A 150 -9.86 -19.67 45.57
N GLN A 151 -10.50 -18.52 45.80
CA GLN A 151 -11.71 -18.41 46.64
C GLN A 151 -12.99 -18.31 45.78
N LEU A 152 -12.86 -18.39 44.45
CA LEU A 152 -14.02 -18.32 43.56
C LEU A 152 -14.87 -19.58 43.69
N GLU A 153 -16.06 -19.42 44.28
CA GLU A 153 -17.09 -20.47 44.34
C GLU A 153 -17.98 -20.44 43.10
N ASN A 154 -18.51 -21.58 42.70
CA ASN A 154 -19.48 -21.73 41.61
C ASN A 154 -18.94 -21.38 40.20
N LEU A 155 -17.69 -21.72 39.90
CA LEU A 155 -17.20 -21.74 38.53
C LEU A 155 -17.73 -22.96 37.77
N HIS A 156 -18.16 -22.75 36.53
CA HIS A 156 -18.41 -23.87 35.62
C HIS A 156 -17.09 -24.53 35.21
N ALA A 157 -17.10 -25.84 34.98
CA ALA A 157 -15.90 -26.59 34.61
C ALA A 157 -15.16 -25.98 33.43
N ASN A 158 -15.87 -25.42 32.43
CA ASN A 158 -15.29 -24.74 31.29
C ASN A 158 -14.61 -23.41 31.67
N GLU A 159 -15.15 -22.68 32.64
CA GLU A 159 -14.60 -21.41 33.12
C GLU A 159 -13.29 -21.64 33.88
N ASP A 160 -13.27 -22.66 34.74
CA ASP A 160 -12.09 -23.04 35.50
C ASP A 160 -10.93 -23.51 34.60
N GLU A 161 -11.23 -24.33 33.59
CA GLU A 161 -10.25 -24.80 32.63
C GLU A 161 -9.70 -23.64 31.76
N VAL A 162 -10.53 -22.66 31.35
CA VAL A 162 -10.10 -21.47 30.62
C VAL A 162 -9.21 -20.60 31.51
N ILE A 163 -9.56 -20.36 32.78
CA ILE A 163 -8.71 -19.59 33.70
C ILE A 163 -7.36 -20.29 33.88
N THR A 164 -7.37 -21.59 34.15
CA THR A 164 -6.13 -22.38 34.33
C THR A 164 -5.23 -22.33 33.08
N THR A 165 -5.83 -22.47 31.93
CA THR A 165 -5.12 -22.38 30.62
C THR A 165 -4.53 -21.01 30.37
N LEU A 166 -5.29 -19.96 30.63
CA LEU A 166 -4.82 -18.57 30.49
C LEU A 166 -3.61 -18.28 31.38
N LEU A 167 -3.68 -18.68 32.65
CA LEU A 167 -2.59 -18.48 33.63
C LEU A 167 -1.34 -19.29 33.28
N ARG A 168 -1.48 -20.39 32.56
CA ARG A 168 -0.36 -21.24 32.11
C ARG A 168 0.34 -20.66 30.89
N ILE A 169 -0.42 -20.06 29.97
CA ILE A 169 0.09 -19.62 28.66
C ILE A 169 0.56 -18.16 28.70
N TYR A 170 -0.15 -17.30 29.44
CA TYR A 170 0.08 -15.84 29.41
C TYR A 170 0.54 -15.30 30.76
N GLY A 171 1.58 -14.47 30.71
CA GLY A 171 2.05 -13.69 31.88
C GLY A 171 1.43 -12.29 31.88
N GLY A 172 1.43 -11.63 33.05
CA GLY A 172 1.03 -10.22 33.19
C GLY A 172 -0.47 -9.96 33.26
N LEU A 173 -1.30 -10.98 33.23
CA LEU A 173 -2.78 -10.88 33.22
C LEU A 173 -3.41 -10.13 34.40
N PHE A 174 -2.70 -9.97 35.52
CA PHE A 174 -3.16 -9.24 36.70
C PHE A 174 -2.73 -7.78 36.74
N THR A 175 -1.84 -7.37 35.86
CA THR A 175 -1.23 -6.03 35.88
C THR A 175 -1.72 -5.15 34.75
N ASP A 176 -1.97 -5.73 33.56
CA ASP A 176 -2.40 -5.00 32.38
C ASP A 176 -3.17 -5.91 31.41
N PHE A 177 -3.73 -5.30 30.36
CA PHE A 177 -4.37 -6.05 29.28
C PHE A 177 -3.34 -6.84 28.49
N VAL A 178 -3.51 -8.15 28.43
CA VAL A 178 -2.69 -9.07 27.65
C VAL A 178 -3.45 -9.52 26.42
N TYR A 179 -2.80 -9.49 25.27
CA TYR A 179 -3.35 -10.05 24.03
C TYR A 179 -3.35 -11.58 24.10
N ILE A 180 -4.50 -12.17 23.81
CA ILE A 180 -4.69 -13.62 23.79
C ILE A 180 -5.09 -14.11 22.41
N ASP A 181 -4.74 -15.35 22.10
CA ASP A 181 -5.23 -16.09 20.94
C ASP A 181 -6.27 -17.11 21.43
N GLU A 182 -7.54 -16.87 21.11
CA GLU A 182 -8.66 -17.71 21.51
C GLU A 182 -8.54 -19.14 20.93
N SER A 183 -7.91 -19.29 19.75
CA SER A 183 -7.66 -20.60 19.14
C SER A 183 -6.61 -21.40 19.92
N LEU A 184 -5.57 -20.73 20.38
CA LEU A 184 -4.51 -21.34 21.19
C LEU A 184 -5.07 -21.77 22.56
N VAL A 185 -5.88 -20.91 23.19
CA VAL A 185 -6.57 -21.26 24.45
C VAL A 185 -7.49 -22.45 24.25
N ALA A 186 -8.28 -22.47 23.18
CA ALA A 186 -9.19 -23.56 22.83
C ALA A 186 -8.46 -24.91 22.67
N HIS A 187 -7.32 -24.87 21.94
CA HIS A 187 -6.48 -26.04 21.72
C HIS A 187 -5.94 -26.61 23.04
N HIS A 188 -5.41 -25.75 23.93
CA HIS A 188 -4.83 -26.19 25.21
C HIS A 188 -5.88 -26.60 26.26
N ALA A 189 -7.06 -25.97 26.21
CA ALA A 189 -8.17 -26.31 27.08
C ALA A 189 -9.01 -27.54 26.60
N GLY A 190 -8.72 -28.06 25.41
CA GLY A 190 -9.48 -29.15 24.79
C GLY A 190 -10.92 -28.78 24.47
N MET A 191 -11.17 -27.52 24.14
CA MET A 191 -12.50 -26.95 23.88
C MET A 191 -12.64 -26.39 22.49
N SER A 192 -13.88 -26.13 22.03
CA SER A 192 -14.10 -25.31 20.82
C SER A 192 -13.87 -23.83 21.13
N ILE A 193 -13.50 -23.05 20.09
CA ILE A 193 -13.34 -21.58 20.19
C ILE A 193 -14.61 -20.91 20.72
N GLN A 194 -15.79 -21.43 20.34
CA GLN A 194 -17.06 -20.89 20.82
C GLN A 194 -17.23 -21.12 22.32
N GLN A 195 -16.86 -22.28 22.84
CA GLN A 195 -16.91 -22.57 24.29
C GLN A 195 -15.99 -21.67 25.10
N VAL A 196 -14.76 -21.45 24.60
CA VAL A 196 -13.80 -20.47 25.17
C VAL A 196 -14.40 -19.07 25.19
N TYR A 197 -14.94 -18.61 24.04
CA TYR A 197 -15.57 -17.29 23.94
C TYR A 197 -16.70 -17.09 24.93
N PHE A 198 -17.60 -18.09 25.07
CA PHE A 198 -18.70 -18.05 26.06
C PHE A 198 -18.18 -18.04 27.50
N ALA A 199 -17.18 -18.85 27.83
CA ALA A 199 -16.55 -18.84 29.13
C ALA A 199 -15.95 -17.47 29.48
N LEU A 200 -15.19 -16.88 28.56
CA LEU A 200 -14.61 -15.53 28.71
C LEU A 200 -15.69 -14.46 28.89
N LYS A 201 -16.78 -14.54 28.13
CA LYS A 201 -17.91 -13.62 28.25
C LYS A 201 -18.62 -13.74 29.61
N ASN A 202 -18.82 -14.94 30.09
CA ASN A 202 -19.43 -15.19 31.41
C ASN A 202 -18.51 -14.70 32.55
N LEU A 203 -17.21 -14.97 32.47
CA LEU A 203 -16.24 -14.46 33.43
C LEU A 203 -16.20 -12.92 33.46
N ALA A 204 -16.34 -12.29 32.29
CA ALA A 204 -16.43 -10.84 32.21
C ALA A 204 -17.75 -10.29 32.80
N ALA A 205 -18.88 -10.94 32.54
CA ALA A 205 -20.19 -10.58 33.13
C ALA A 205 -20.18 -10.68 34.66
N ARG A 206 -19.40 -11.62 35.19
CA ARG A 206 -19.19 -11.80 36.67
C ARG A 206 -18.11 -10.87 37.23
N HIS A 207 -17.55 -9.96 36.43
CA HIS A 207 -16.49 -9.04 36.80
C HIS A 207 -15.17 -9.70 37.26
N ILE A 208 -14.95 -10.96 36.95
CA ILE A 208 -13.72 -11.70 37.26
C ILE A 208 -12.58 -11.21 36.35
N ILE A 209 -12.90 -11.00 35.07
CA ILE A 209 -11.97 -10.44 34.08
C ILE A 209 -12.59 -9.21 33.39
N LYS A 210 -11.73 -8.37 32.84
CA LYS A 210 -12.08 -7.45 31.75
C LYS A 210 -11.70 -8.11 30.45
N PHE A 211 -12.68 -8.44 29.62
CA PHE A 211 -12.47 -9.11 28.35
C PHE A 211 -12.90 -8.20 27.19
N ILE A 212 -11.98 -7.95 26.28
CA ILE A 212 -12.23 -7.26 25.03
C ILE A 212 -12.10 -8.30 23.94
N PRO A 213 -13.21 -8.78 23.37
CA PRO A 213 -13.17 -9.81 22.34
C PRO A 213 -12.49 -9.33 21.07
N ARG A 214 -11.98 -10.27 20.27
CA ARG A 214 -11.55 -10.01 18.90
C ARG A 214 -12.72 -9.39 18.13
N ARG A 215 -12.53 -8.17 17.66
CA ARG A 215 -13.53 -7.52 16.79
C ARG A 215 -13.32 -8.06 15.38
N LYS A 216 -14.38 -8.59 14.79
CA LYS A 216 -14.41 -9.06 13.40
C LYS A 216 -14.94 -7.99 12.43
N ILE A 217 -15.47 -6.90 12.98
CA ILE A 217 -16.13 -5.85 12.22
C ILE A 217 -15.27 -4.58 12.31
N PRO A 218 -14.92 -3.93 11.19
CA PRO A 218 -14.27 -2.64 11.19
C PRO A 218 -15.02 -1.62 12.04
N TYR A 219 -14.31 -0.63 12.56
CA TYR A 219 -14.96 0.44 13.32
C TYR A 219 -14.36 1.80 13.01
N ILE A 220 -15.19 2.83 13.25
CA ILE A 220 -14.80 4.23 13.11
C ILE A 220 -15.00 4.92 14.44
N THR A 221 -13.98 5.61 14.92
CA THR A 221 -14.02 6.47 16.11
C THR A 221 -13.88 7.93 15.67
N TYR A 222 -14.81 8.80 16.08
CA TYR A 222 -14.69 10.22 15.84
C TYR A 222 -13.68 10.84 16.80
N LEU A 223 -12.61 11.43 16.26
CA LEU A 223 -11.56 12.09 17.04
C LEU A 223 -11.93 13.52 17.42
N ARG A 224 -12.86 14.13 16.68
CA ARG A 224 -13.38 15.48 16.87
C ARG A 224 -14.90 15.44 16.85
N ASP A 225 -15.53 16.50 17.36
CA ASP A 225 -16.95 16.69 17.14
C ASP A 225 -17.25 16.89 15.67
N ARG A 226 -18.40 16.41 15.22
CA ARG A 226 -18.85 16.54 13.85
C ARG A 226 -18.97 18.01 13.47
N ILE A 227 -18.42 18.37 12.32
CA ILE A 227 -18.63 19.62 11.61
C ILE A 227 -19.40 19.36 10.32
N ASP A 228 -19.91 20.40 9.69
CA ASP A 228 -20.50 20.28 8.35
C ASP A 228 -19.45 19.82 7.34
N GLY A 229 -19.82 18.97 6.40
CA GLY A 229 -18.88 18.41 5.41
C GLY A 229 -18.14 19.49 4.60
N GLU A 230 -18.81 20.59 4.26
CA GLU A 230 -18.18 21.74 3.56
C GLU A 230 -17.01 22.35 4.34
N LYS A 231 -17.05 22.31 5.67
CA LYS A 231 -16.01 22.82 6.54
C LYS A 231 -14.85 21.86 6.78
N VAL A 232 -14.92 20.65 6.23
CA VAL A 232 -13.84 19.66 6.32
C VAL A 232 -12.64 20.17 5.53
N ILE A 233 -11.52 20.31 6.20
CA ILE A 233 -10.26 20.74 5.60
C ILE A 233 -9.43 19.48 5.30
N ILE A 234 -9.15 19.26 4.03
CA ILE A 234 -8.25 18.20 3.58
C ILE A 234 -6.89 18.86 3.34
N THR A 235 -5.91 18.53 4.18
CA THR A 235 -4.61 19.19 4.15
C THR A 235 -3.76 18.71 2.97
N PRO A 236 -2.85 19.56 2.43
CA PRO A 236 -1.96 19.19 1.34
C PRO A 236 -1.11 17.96 1.65
N GLU A 237 -0.62 17.83 2.89
CA GLU A 237 0.19 16.68 3.33
C GLU A 237 -0.61 15.37 3.35
N ALA A 238 -1.91 15.44 3.58
CA ALA A 238 -2.77 14.26 3.60
C ALA A 238 -3.24 13.84 2.20
N TYR A 239 -3.28 14.75 1.24
CA TYR A 239 -3.87 14.52 -0.08
C TYR A 239 -2.90 14.84 -1.22
N GLU A 240 -2.59 16.14 -1.51
CA GLU A 240 -1.85 16.55 -2.70
C GLU A 240 -0.44 15.95 -2.76
N GLU A 241 0.34 16.07 -1.70
CA GLU A 241 1.72 15.57 -1.67
C GLU A 241 1.77 14.05 -1.84
N ARG A 242 0.82 13.36 -1.21
CA ARG A 242 0.74 11.89 -1.30
C ARG A 242 0.26 11.44 -2.68
N LYS A 243 -0.69 12.18 -3.26
CA LYS A 243 -1.17 11.92 -4.62
C LYS A 243 -0.04 12.07 -5.61
N GLU A 244 0.70 13.18 -5.55
CA GLU A 244 1.86 13.41 -6.42
C GLU A 244 2.93 12.32 -6.27
N GLN A 245 3.26 11.92 -5.04
CA GLN A 245 4.21 10.83 -4.81
C GLN A 245 3.70 9.48 -5.36
N PHE A 246 2.41 9.22 -5.25
CA PHE A 246 1.81 8.00 -5.80
C PHE A 246 1.78 8.02 -7.32
N GLU A 247 1.42 9.15 -7.92
CA GLU A 247 1.48 9.37 -9.38
C GLU A 247 2.90 9.19 -9.91
N LYS A 248 3.90 9.77 -9.28
CA LYS A 248 5.32 9.59 -9.65
C LYS A 248 5.73 8.13 -9.66
N ARG A 249 5.31 7.35 -8.66
CA ARG A 249 5.62 5.91 -8.61
C ARG A 249 4.96 5.13 -9.72
N ILE A 250 3.68 5.39 -9.98
CA ILE A 250 2.93 4.77 -11.08
C ILE A 250 3.59 5.12 -12.43
N GLU A 251 3.88 6.39 -12.68
CA GLU A 251 4.51 6.82 -13.94
C GLU A 251 5.91 6.23 -14.10
N SER A 252 6.69 6.12 -13.02
CA SER A 252 8.00 5.48 -13.07
C SER A 252 7.89 4.00 -13.43
N MET A 253 6.88 3.29 -12.92
CA MET A 253 6.65 1.88 -13.25
C MET A 253 6.19 1.71 -14.70
N ILE A 254 5.28 2.55 -15.18
CA ILE A 254 4.84 2.57 -16.58
C ILE A 254 6.04 2.87 -17.48
N GLY A 255 6.81 3.89 -17.18
CA GLY A 255 8.02 4.25 -17.93
C GLY A 255 9.02 3.12 -18.00
N TYR A 256 9.27 2.41 -16.91
CA TYR A 256 10.14 1.23 -16.89
C TYR A 256 9.61 0.10 -17.77
N ALA A 257 8.31 -0.18 -17.70
CA ALA A 257 7.71 -1.27 -18.47
C ALA A 257 7.69 -0.98 -19.98
N THR A 258 7.47 0.28 -20.37
CA THR A 258 7.27 0.68 -21.76
C THR A 258 8.53 1.16 -22.47
N THR A 259 9.57 1.55 -21.74
CA THR A 259 10.83 2.01 -22.33
C THR A 259 11.62 0.82 -22.89
N ASP A 260 11.82 0.76 -24.18
CA ASP A 260 12.51 -0.31 -24.92
C ASP A 260 13.92 0.05 -25.40
N TYR A 261 14.48 1.14 -24.89
CA TYR A 261 15.73 1.74 -25.38
C TYR A 261 16.78 2.03 -24.31
N ILE A 262 16.41 2.03 -23.03
CA ILE A 262 17.35 2.14 -21.91
C ILE A 262 17.48 0.77 -21.25
N CYS A 263 18.68 0.34 -20.99
CA CYS A 263 18.96 -0.89 -20.25
C CYS A 263 18.15 -0.97 -18.95
N ARG A 264 17.47 -2.09 -18.72
CA ARG A 264 16.62 -2.30 -17.54
C ARG A 264 17.35 -2.06 -16.22
N SER A 265 18.59 -2.53 -16.11
CA SER A 265 19.39 -2.31 -14.90
C SER A 265 19.74 -0.83 -14.71
N ARG A 266 20.05 -0.10 -15.79
CA ARG A 266 20.32 1.33 -15.71
C ARG A 266 19.10 2.13 -15.27
N GLN A 267 17.91 1.77 -15.75
CA GLN A 267 16.66 2.41 -15.33
C GLN A 267 16.42 2.22 -13.83
N LEU A 268 16.60 0.98 -13.32
CA LEU A 268 16.43 0.68 -11.90
C LEU A 268 17.48 1.43 -11.05
N LEU A 269 18.76 1.38 -11.42
CA LEU A 269 19.82 2.06 -10.68
C LEU A 269 19.57 3.56 -10.63
N ARG A 270 19.20 4.18 -11.76
CA ARG A 270 18.84 5.61 -11.81
C ARG A 270 17.68 5.94 -10.89
N TYR A 271 16.63 5.12 -10.87
CA TYR A 271 15.49 5.33 -10.00
C TYR A 271 15.87 5.32 -8.51
N PHE A 272 16.81 4.45 -8.12
CA PHE A 272 17.33 4.37 -6.75
C PHE A 272 18.49 5.34 -6.46
N GLY A 273 18.76 6.28 -7.34
CA GLY A 273 19.76 7.34 -7.14
C GLY A 273 21.20 6.96 -7.51
N GLU A 274 21.38 5.80 -8.15
CA GLU A 274 22.69 5.40 -8.67
C GLU A 274 22.80 5.72 -10.15
N SER A 275 23.95 6.22 -10.58
CA SER A 275 24.23 6.50 -11.99
C SER A 275 25.31 5.55 -12.53
N THR A 276 24.97 4.84 -13.59
CA THR A 276 25.94 4.08 -14.38
C THR A 276 25.70 4.35 -15.87
N GLN A 277 26.77 4.39 -16.63
CA GLN A 277 26.70 4.47 -18.09
C GLN A 277 26.82 3.09 -18.75
N GLU A 278 27.15 2.05 -17.97
CA GLU A 278 27.32 0.70 -18.48
C GLU A 278 26.01 -0.06 -18.56
N ASP A 279 25.75 -0.67 -19.70
CA ASP A 279 24.61 -1.54 -19.93
C ASP A 279 24.86 -2.94 -19.35
N CYS A 280 23.81 -3.61 -18.88
CA CYS A 280 23.96 -4.95 -18.29
C CYS A 280 24.23 -6.06 -19.32
N HIS A 281 24.01 -5.81 -20.62
CA HIS A 281 24.17 -6.75 -21.74
C HIS A 281 23.35 -8.05 -21.63
N GLN A 282 22.38 -8.13 -20.72
CA GLN A 282 21.63 -9.35 -20.40
C GLN A 282 20.10 -9.15 -20.42
N CYS A 283 19.61 -7.91 -20.31
CA CYS A 283 18.18 -7.65 -20.35
C CYS A 283 17.66 -7.69 -21.81
N ASP A 284 16.33 -7.74 -21.94
CA ASP A 284 15.61 -7.71 -23.22
C ASP A 284 16.12 -6.59 -24.13
N VAL A 285 16.14 -5.36 -23.61
CA VAL A 285 16.61 -4.16 -24.34
C VAL A 285 18.05 -4.32 -24.85
N CYS A 286 18.97 -4.79 -23.99
CA CYS A 286 20.37 -4.95 -24.40
C CYS A 286 20.56 -6.06 -25.45
N LEU A 287 19.74 -7.10 -25.41
CA LEU A 287 19.83 -8.22 -26.35
C LEU A 287 19.28 -7.84 -27.74
N GLU A 288 18.21 -7.05 -27.78
CA GLU A 288 17.62 -6.57 -29.04
C GLU A 288 18.53 -5.55 -29.74
N HIS A 289 19.32 -4.76 -29.00
CA HIS A 289 20.17 -3.71 -29.56
C HIS A 289 21.46 -4.19 -30.22
N LYS A 290 21.78 -5.48 -30.18
CA LYS A 290 22.99 -6.02 -30.81
C LYS A 290 22.96 -5.96 -32.35
N ASP A 291 21.78 -5.72 -32.96
CA ASP A 291 21.59 -5.95 -34.41
C ASP A 291 21.45 -4.66 -35.31
N HIS A 292 21.42 -3.41 -34.77
CA HIS A 292 21.05 -2.24 -35.61
C HIS A 292 21.95 -1.02 -35.46
N ASP A 293 23.08 -0.99 -36.14
CA ASP A 293 24.06 0.14 -36.00
C ASP A 293 24.22 1.09 -37.18
N SER A 294 23.31 1.21 -38.16
CA SER A 294 23.62 2.01 -39.38
C SER A 294 22.67 3.14 -39.81
N VAL A 295 21.58 3.44 -39.13
CA VAL A 295 20.63 4.52 -39.53
C VAL A 295 20.54 5.69 -38.52
N GLY A 296 21.42 5.71 -37.55
CA GLY A 296 21.22 6.42 -36.26
C GLY A 296 21.37 7.95 -36.26
N LYS A 297 22.28 8.54 -37.06
CA LYS A 297 22.72 9.93 -36.77
C LYS A 297 21.68 11.01 -37.09
N GLN A 298 21.01 10.90 -38.22
CA GLN A 298 19.97 11.88 -38.58
C GLN A 298 18.75 11.84 -37.69
N MET A 299 18.36 10.63 -37.22
CA MET A 299 17.22 10.45 -36.30
C MET A 299 17.57 10.94 -34.90
N TYR A 300 18.81 10.80 -34.47
CA TYR A 300 19.32 11.36 -33.23
C TYR A 300 19.26 12.89 -33.18
N GLU A 301 19.74 13.57 -34.21
CA GLU A 301 19.68 15.03 -34.31
C GLU A 301 18.24 15.53 -34.26
N LYS A 302 17.33 14.85 -34.97
CA LYS A 302 15.91 15.17 -34.96
C LYS A 302 15.26 14.91 -33.60
N ALA A 303 15.69 13.89 -32.85
CA ALA A 303 15.23 13.64 -31.50
C ALA A 303 15.66 14.77 -30.54
N MET A 304 16.90 15.23 -30.64
CA MET A 304 17.41 16.39 -29.89
C MET A 304 16.54 17.63 -30.11
N GLU A 305 16.23 17.94 -31.37
CA GLU A 305 15.39 19.08 -31.73
C GLU A 305 13.97 18.95 -31.15
N GLN A 306 13.36 17.76 -31.21
CA GLN A 306 11.99 17.55 -30.71
C GLN A 306 11.91 17.62 -29.17
N ILE A 307 12.89 17.06 -28.46
CA ILE A 307 12.97 17.19 -27.00
C ILE A 307 13.10 18.65 -26.59
N MET A 308 14.03 19.36 -27.19
CA MET A 308 14.25 20.79 -26.90
C MET A 308 13.06 21.67 -27.32
N ALA A 309 12.30 21.28 -28.33
CA ALA A 309 11.07 21.96 -28.71
C ALA A 309 9.94 21.76 -27.72
N LEU A 310 9.82 20.55 -27.19
CA LEU A 310 8.85 20.23 -26.14
C LEU A 310 9.09 21.04 -24.86
N LEU A 311 10.35 21.16 -24.45
CA LEU A 311 10.74 21.84 -23.21
C LEU A 311 10.72 23.39 -23.31
N LYS A 312 10.35 23.95 -24.45
CA LYS A 312 10.23 25.43 -24.62
C LYS A 312 9.04 26.02 -23.83
N ASP A 313 8.07 25.20 -23.43
CA ASP A 313 6.94 25.64 -22.58
C ASP A 313 7.36 25.91 -21.14
N GLY A 314 8.52 25.42 -20.68
CA GLY A 314 9.05 25.58 -19.34
C GLY A 314 8.39 24.67 -18.31
N GLU A 315 7.61 23.69 -18.75
CA GLU A 315 6.91 22.74 -17.88
C GLU A 315 7.73 21.45 -17.65
N LYS A 316 7.29 20.65 -16.68
CA LYS A 316 7.81 19.30 -16.44
C LYS A 316 6.99 18.32 -17.26
N HIS A 317 7.66 17.51 -18.07
CA HIS A 317 7.05 16.49 -18.92
C HIS A 317 7.33 15.09 -18.40
N PHE A 318 6.40 14.16 -18.59
CA PHE A 318 6.64 12.76 -18.30
C PHE A 318 7.58 12.13 -19.35
N VAL A 319 8.49 11.28 -18.92
CA VAL A 319 9.37 10.50 -19.83
C VAL A 319 8.53 9.67 -20.81
N THR A 320 7.33 9.24 -20.42
CA THR A 320 6.39 8.52 -21.29
C THR A 320 5.89 9.35 -22.48
N GLU A 321 5.89 10.67 -22.40
CA GLU A 321 5.50 11.55 -23.54
C GLU A 321 6.46 11.44 -24.72
N LEU A 322 7.70 11.05 -24.47
CA LEU A 322 8.70 10.83 -25.53
C LEU A 322 8.31 9.69 -26.48
N GLN A 323 7.40 8.80 -26.06
CA GLN A 323 6.87 7.75 -26.93
C GLN A 323 5.96 8.28 -28.04
N ASN A 324 5.43 9.50 -27.88
CA ASN A 324 4.64 10.16 -28.91
C ASN A 324 5.50 10.67 -30.08
N PHE A 325 6.81 10.66 -29.96
CA PHE A 325 7.70 11.02 -31.06
C PHE A 325 7.70 9.89 -32.10
N GLN A 326 7.49 10.28 -33.36
CA GLN A 326 7.55 9.33 -34.48
C GLN A 326 9.01 9.04 -34.87
N LEU A 327 9.83 8.68 -33.89
CA LEU A 327 11.26 8.40 -34.02
C LEU A 327 11.59 7.09 -33.31
N PRO A 328 12.63 6.36 -33.76
CA PRO A 328 13.05 5.17 -33.03
C PRO A 328 13.42 5.52 -31.58
N SER A 329 12.84 4.81 -30.64
CA SER A 329 12.94 5.11 -29.20
C SER A 329 14.39 5.17 -28.71
N ARG A 330 15.30 4.36 -29.29
CA ARG A 330 16.75 4.42 -29.03
C ARG A 330 17.36 5.79 -29.29
N GLN A 331 17.00 6.43 -30.41
CA GLN A 331 17.56 7.72 -30.79
C GLN A 331 17.05 8.83 -29.86
N VAL A 332 15.79 8.75 -29.49
CA VAL A 332 15.17 9.67 -28.52
C VAL A 332 15.84 9.57 -27.15
N SER A 333 16.17 8.36 -26.70
CA SER A 333 16.88 8.17 -25.44
C SER A 333 18.30 8.69 -25.46
N ASN A 334 19.05 8.28 -26.47
CA ASN A 334 20.42 8.74 -26.61
C ASN A 334 20.48 10.30 -26.66
N ALA A 335 19.48 10.91 -27.30
CA ALA A 335 19.33 12.36 -27.33
C ALA A 335 19.02 12.94 -25.95
N LEU A 336 18.09 12.35 -25.21
CA LEU A 336 17.75 12.76 -23.83
C LEU A 336 18.96 12.63 -22.92
N GLU A 337 19.66 11.49 -22.96
CA GLU A 337 20.88 11.27 -22.16
C GLU A 337 21.99 12.27 -22.47
N ALA A 338 22.19 12.60 -23.74
CA ALA A 338 23.15 13.60 -24.11
C ALA A 338 22.76 15.00 -23.58
N LEU A 339 21.48 15.37 -23.67
CA LEU A 339 20.97 16.62 -23.10
C LEU A 339 21.12 16.69 -21.57
N VAL A 340 20.96 15.57 -20.88
CA VAL A 340 21.23 15.48 -19.43
C VAL A 340 22.72 15.60 -19.15
N ALA A 341 23.58 14.94 -19.92
CA ALA A 341 25.04 15.05 -19.79
C ALA A 341 25.56 16.48 -20.09
N GLU A 342 24.89 17.19 -20.98
CA GLU A 342 25.17 18.58 -21.28
C GLU A 342 24.56 19.58 -20.28
N ASN A 343 23.93 19.09 -19.21
CA ASN A 343 23.19 19.88 -18.21
C ASN A 343 22.10 20.80 -18.81
N LYS A 344 21.52 20.44 -19.94
CA LYS A 344 20.38 21.15 -20.53
C LYS A 344 19.05 20.66 -20.04
N VAL A 345 19.00 19.42 -19.63
CA VAL A 345 17.79 18.74 -19.13
C VAL A 345 18.09 18.06 -17.79
N HIS A 346 17.15 18.13 -16.88
CA HIS A 346 17.18 17.38 -15.63
C HIS A 346 16.09 16.33 -15.63
N ILE A 347 16.40 15.15 -15.06
CA ILE A 347 15.43 14.06 -14.86
C ILE A 347 15.20 13.89 -13.36
N ASP A 348 13.94 13.97 -12.92
CA ASP A 348 13.49 13.75 -11.54
C ASP A 348 12.42 12.66 -11.54
N GLY A 349 12.82 11.43 -11.24
CA GLY A 349 11.96 10.26 -11.29
C GLY A 349 11.40 10.03 -12.71
N ALA A 350 10.09 10.14 -12.87
CA ALA A 350 9.39 9.97 -14.14
C ALA A 350 9.30 11.26 -15.00
N TYR A 351 9.78 12.40 -14.47
CA TYR A 351 9.72 13.69 -15.14
C TYR A 351 11.07 14.10 -15.73
N PHE A 352 11.00 14.87 -16.81
CA PHE A 352 12.16 15.61 -17.33
C PHE A 352 11.76 17.07 -17.62
N PHE A 353 12.70 17.98 -17.48
CA PHE A 353 12.50 19.42 -17.67
C PHE A 353 13.80 20.14 -18.04
N ALA A 354 13.69 21.30 -18.68
CA ALA A 354 14.84 22.12 -19.00
C ALA A 354 15.46 22.70 -17.72
N LEU A 355 16.80 22.71 -17.64
CA LEU A 355 17.50 23.52 -16.66
C LEU A 355 17.53 24.97 -17.15
N ALA A 356 17.21 25.91 -16.26
CA ALA A 356 17.35 27.32 -16.59
C ALA A 356 18.82 27.62 -16.96
N GLU A 357 19.02 28.28 -18.07
CA GLU A 357 20.33 28.86 -18.37
C GLU A 357 20.59 29.99 -17.36
N ASP A 358 21.67 29.89 -16.58
CA ASP A 358 22.15 30.92 -15.67
C ASP A 358 22.66 32.15 -16.44
#